data_613af2ce3a4986d310525069652e938d
#
_entry.id   613af2ce3a4986d310525069652e938d
#
_cell.length_a   1.000
_cell.length_b   1.000
_cell.length_c   1.000
_cell.angle_alpha   90.00
_cell.angle_beta   90.00
_cell.angle_gamma   90.00
#
_symmetry.space_group_name_H-M   'P 1'
#
loop_
_entity.id
_entity.type
_entity.pdbx_description
1 polymer ?
#
loop_
_entity_poly.entity_id
_entity_poly.type
_entity_poly.pdbx_seq_one_letter_code
_entity_poly.pdbx_strand_id
1 'polypeptide(L)'
;TGLFPEQAVNWDLVRGMIEGADRPVKVLNLFAYTGGATVACLKSGAQVVHVDASKGMVQWAKENAAASGVADGAVRWIVDDCIKFVQREIRRGNRYDIVILDPPSYGRGPKGEIWHLEDNLYDFVTLVQQVLSDDALAVVLNSYTTGLSASVMQYILEDVLVRQMGGSVSADEIGLPVTETGGVLPCGATAVWKGKDGNS
;
A
#
# COMPACT_ATOMS: atom_id res chain seq x y z
N THR A 1 -4.93 15.94 -8.41
CA THR A 1 -4.41 16.58 -7.21
C THR A 1 -2.91 16.39 -7.05
N GLY A 2 -2.33 15.25 -7.42
CA GLY A 2 -0.90 14.99 -7.46
C GLY A 2 -0.34 14.34 -6.19
N LEU A 3 -0.54 14.88 -5.01
CA LEU A 3 -0.01 14.38 -3.75
C LEU A 3 -1.08 14.39 -2.65
N PHE A 4 -1.03 13.36 -1.79
CA PHE A 4 -1.86 13.22 -0.60
C PHE A 4 -0.95 13.30 0.63
N PRO A 5 -0.71 14.52 1.17
CA PRO A 5 0.31 14.74 2.20
C PRO A 5 -0.01 14.06 3.54
N GLU A 6 -1.27 13.75 3.84
CA GLU A 6 -1.69 12.97 5.01
C GLU A 6 -1.08 11.55 5.02
N GLN A 7 -0.69 11.02 3.86
CA GLN A 7 -0.02 9.73 3.74
C GLN A 7 1.44 9.74 4.24
N ALA A 8 1.99 10.90 4.57
CA ALA A 8 3.37 11.00 5.05
C ALA A 8 3.62 10.11 6.29
N VAL A 9 2.65 9.97 7.18
CA VAL A 9 2.76 9.09 8.36
C VAL A 9 2.97 7.63 7.97
N ASN A 10 2.32 7.17 6.90
CA ASN A 10 2.49 5.82 6.38
C ASN A 10 3.82 5.67 5.62
N TRP A 11 4.25 6.70 4.91
CA TRP A 11 5.57 6.68 4.26
C TRP A 11 6.70 6.60 5.28
N ASP A 12 6.63 7.37 6.36
CA ASP A 12 7.63 7.34 7.44
C ASP A 12 7.63 5.99 8.17
N LEU A 13 6.45 5.41 8.44
CA LEU A 13 6.32 4.07 9.00
C LEU A 13 7.03 3.02 8.13
N VAL A 14 6.71 3.00 6.84
CA VAL A 14 7.28 2.01 5.90
C VAL A 14 8.79 2.23 5.73
N ARG A 15 9.24 3.48 5.66
CA ARG A 15 10.67 3.81 5.63
C ARG A 15 11.40 3.27 6.84
N GLY A 16 10.86 3.51 8.04
CA GLY A 16 11.47 3.00 9.29
C GLY A 16 11.60 1.48 9.28
N MET A 17 10.60 0.75 8.76
CA MET A 17 10.67 -0.71 8.63
C MET A 17 11.73 -1.16 7.62
N ILE A 18 11.86 -0.48 6.49
CA ILE A 18 12.87 -0.79 5.47
C ILE A 18 14.28 -0.54 6.01
N GLU A 19 14.49 0.60 6.64
CA GLU A 19 15.78 1.02 7.20
C GLU A 19 16.19 0.16 8.41
N GLY A 20 15.23 -0.35 9.19
CA GLY A 20 15.48 -1.24 10.33
C GLY A 20 15.65 -2.71 9.96
N ALA A 21 15.38 -3.11 8.73
CA ALA A 21 15.52 -4.50 8.30
C ALA A 21 16.98 -4.84 7.97
N ASP A 22 17.49 -5.94 8.52
CA ASP A 22 18.87 -6.44 8.26
C ASP A 22 18.97 -7.20 6.92
N ARG A 23 18.04 -6.99 6.02
CA ARG A 23 17.94 -7.68 4.72
C ARG A 23 17.32 -6.80 3.65
N PRO A 24 17.54 -7.12 2.34
CA PRO A 24 16.82 -6.44 1.27
C PRO A 24 15.30 -6.60 1.43
N VAL A 25 14.57 -5.49 1.28
CA VAL A 25 13.11 -5.44 1.41
C VAL A 25 12.48 -5.26 0.03
N LYS A 26 11.51 -6.11 -0.30
CA LYS A 26 10.69 -6.02 -1.51
C LYS A 26 9.33 -5.43 -1.19
N VAL A 27 9.01 -4.32 -1.83
CA VAL A 27 7.74 -3.61 -1.65
C VAL A 27 6.87 -3.74 -2.89
N LEU A 28 5.61 -4.12 -2.70
CA LEU A 28 4.57 -4.07 -3.72
C LEU A 28 3.65 -2.90 -3.42
N ASN A 29 3.65 -1.88 -4.28
CA ASN A 29 2.77 -0.72 -4.17
C ASN A 29 1.67 -0.83 -5.22
N LEU A 30 0.44 -1.07 -4.78
CA LEU A 30 -0.75 -1.26 -5.62
C LEU A 30 -1.63 -0.01 -5.57
N PHE A 31 -2.25 0.33 -6.71
CA PHE A 31 -2.95 1.60 -6.91
C PHE A 31 -2.02 2.78 -6.63
N ALA A 32 -0.81 2.67 -7.17
CA ALA A 32 0.34 3.43 -6.69
C ALA A 32 0.33 4.92 -7.10
N TYR A 33 -0.61 5.32 -7.94
CA TYR A 33 -0.90 6.70 -8.34
C TYR A 33 0.37 7.45 -8.81
N THR A 34 0.64 8.62 -8.27
CA THR A 34 1.79 9.46 -8.63
C THR A 34 3.11 9.06 -7.95
N GLY A 35 3.10 7.99 -7.16
CA GLY A 35 4.29 7.32 -6.67
C GLY A 35 4.91 7.90 -5.39
N GLY A 36 4.18 8.65 -4.57
CA GLY A 36 4.72 9.18 -3.32
C GLY A 36 5.30 8.09 -2.41
N ALA A 37 4.53 7.01 -2.16
CA ALA A 37 5.01 5.86 -1.39
C ALA A 37 6.19 5.13 -2.08
N THR A 38 6.15 5.01 -3.41
CA THR A 38 7.25 4.42 -4.19
C THR A 38 8.56 5.19 -3.98
N VAL A 39 8.53 6.51 -4.09
CA VAL A 39 9.68 7.37 -3.86
C VAL A 39 10.21 7.21 -2.43
N ALA A 40 9.33 7.20 -1.43
CA ALA A 40 9.71 7.01 -0.04
C ALA A 40 10.43 5.67 0.18
N CYS A 41 9.89 4.57 -0.35
CA CYS A 41 10.50 3.24 -0.27
C CYS A 41 11.86 3.16 -0.98
N LEU A 42 11.97 3.76 -2.18
CA LEU A 42 13.23 3.78 -2.93
C LEU A 42 14.33 4.57 -2.20
N LYS A 43 13.98 5.69 -1.55
CA LYS A 43 14.93 6.47 -0.75
C LYS A 43 15.48 5.69 0.45
N SER A 44 14.73 4.74 0.97
CA SER A 44 15.14 3.85 2.05
C SER A 44 15.81 2.55 1.55
N GLY A 45 16.07 2.42 0.25
CA GLY A 45 16.83 1.31 -0.32
C GLY A 45 16.02 0.06 -0.67
N ALA A 46 14.69 0.12 -0.66
CA ALA A 46 13.85 -1.02 -1.03
C ALA A 46 13.87 -1.29 -2.54
N GLN A 47 13.56 -2.54 -2.89
CA GLN A 47 13.16 -2.92 -4.24
C GLN A 47 11.64 -2.75 -4.37
N VAL A 48 11.16 -1.97 -5.34
CA VAL A 48 9.75 -1.62 -5.45
C VAL A 48 9.14 -2.14 -6.75
N VAL A 49 7.97 -2.72 -6.66
CA VAL A 49 7.09 -2.95 -7.81
C VAL A 49 5.92 -1.98 -7.69
N HIS A 50 5.88 -1.01 -8.59
CA HIS A 50 4.86 0.03 -8.68
C HIS A 50 3.81 -0.36 -9.69
N VAL A 51 2.57 -0.54 -9.27
CA VAL A 51 1.46 -0.98 -10.13
C VAL A 51 0.33 0.04 -10.10
N ASP A 52 -0.05 0.51 -11.27
CA ASP A 52 -1.24 1.34 -11.48
C ASP A 52 -1.86 1.04 -12.83
N ALA A 53 -3.19 1.08 -12.94
CA ALA A 53 -3.89 0.82 -14.19
C ALA A 53 -3.75 1.96 -15.20
N SER A 54 -3.45 3.18 -14.74
CA SER A 54 -3.32 4.36 -15.58
C SER A 54 -1.89 4.55 -16.08
N LYS A 55 -1.70 4.41 -17.39
CA LYS A 55 -0.40 4.69 -18.03
C LYS A 55 0.11 6.11 -17.74
N GLY A 56 -0.81 7.09 -17.70
CA GLY A 56 -0.46 8.48 -17.38
C GLY A 56 0.06 8.64 -15.96
N MET A 57 -0.56 7.96 -15.00
CA MET A 57 -0.11 7.99 -13.60
C MET A 57 1.25 7.32 -13.43
N VAL A 58 1.46 6.17 -14.06
CA VAL A 58 2.78 5.49 -14.02
C VAL A 58 3.86 6.37 -14.66
N GLN A 59 3.57 7.05 -15.75
CA GLN A 59 4.51 7.98 -16.37
C GLN A 59 4.84 9.16 -15.42
N TRP A 60 3.83 9.75 -14.80
CA TRP A 60 4.02 10.81 -13.83
C TRP A 60 4.81 10.35 -12.60
N ALA A 61 4.55 9.12 -12.12
CA ALA A 61 5.32 8.54 -11.03
C ALA A 61 6.82 8.39 -11.37
N LYS A 62 7.16 8.02 -12.61
CA LYS A 62 8.56 7.99 -13.10
C LYS A 62 9.21 9.39 -13.07
N GLU A 63 8.46 10.40 -13.50
CA GLU A 63 8.93 11.79 -13.48
C GLU A 63 9.16 12.28 -12.04
N ASN A 64 8.25 11.93 -11.12
CA ASN A 64 8.39 12.22 -9.69
C ASN A 64 9.61 11.51 -9.07
N ALA A 65 9.85 10.26 -9.43
CA ALA A 65 11.03 9.52 -8.98
C ALA A 65 12.33 10.17 -9.48
N ALA A 66 12.35 10.61 -10.75
CA ALA A 66 13.48 11.33 -11.31
C ALA A 66 13.71 12.67 -10.60
N ALA A 67 12.66 13.47 -10.43
CA ALA A 67 12.71 14.75 -9.72
C ALA A 67 13.13 14.60 -8.24
N SER A 68 12.86 13.45 -7.66
CA SER A 68 13.24 13.12 -6.27
C SER A 68 14.64 12.50 -6.16
N GLY A 69 15.38 12.33 -7.25
CA GLY A 69 16.73 11.77 -7.26
C GLY A 69 16.82 10.27 -7.03
N VAL A 70 15.75 9.51 -7.37
CA VAL A 70 15.69 8.04 -7.26
C VAL A 70 15.35 7.37 -8.58
N ALA A 71 15.67 8.00 -9.70
CA ALA A 71 15.41 7.47 -11.05
C ALA A 71 16.09 6.10 -11.28
N ASP A 72 17.30 5.92 -10.75
CA ASP A 72 18.10 4.70 -10.87
C ASP A 72 17.84 3.68 -9.76
N GLY A 73 16.80 3.92 -8.95
CA GLY A 73 16.39 3.01 -7.88
C GLY A 73 15.89 1.66 -8.43
N ALA A 74 15.92 0.63 -7.58
CA ALA A 74 15.45 -0.71 -7.92
C ALA A 74 13.93 -0.77 -8.03
N VAL A 75 13.34 -0.24 -9.11
CA VAL A 75 11.90 -0.15 -9.32
C VAL A 75 11.45 -0.80 -10.64
N ARG A 76 10.34 -1.54 -10.56
CA ARG A 76 9.61 -2.04 -11.74
C ARG A 76 8.30 -1.25 -11.88
N TRP A 77 8.17 -0.56 -12.98
CA TRP A 77 6.98 0.22 -13.34
C TRP A 77 6.01 -0.63 -14.15
N ILE A 78 4.81 -0.84 -13.64
CA ILE A 78 3.81 -1.74 -14.23
C ILE A 78 2.51 -0.96 -14.48
N VAL A 79 2.06 -0.97 -15.72
CA VAL A 79 0.72 -0.49 -16.11
C VAL A 79 -0.19 -1.69 -16.22
N ASP A 80 -1.03 -1.93 -15.22
CA ASP A 80 -1.88 -3.10 -15.15
C ASP A 80 -3.01 -2.96 -14.11
N ASP A 81 -4.03 -3.78 -14.26
CA ASP A 81 -5.03 -4.02 -13.21
C ASP A 81 -4.39 -4.71 -12.01
N CYS A 82 -4.55 -4.12 -10.81
CA CYS A 82 -3.89 -4.57 -9.61
C CYS A 82 -4.29 -6.00 -9.19
N ILE A 83 -5.57 -6.37 -9.33
CA ILE A 83 -6.05 -7.71 -9.00
C ILE A 83 -5.42 -8.74 -9.94
N LYS A 84 -5.45 -8.48 -11.23
CA LYS A 84 -4.85 -9.36 -12.25
C LYS A 84 -3.34 -9.47 -12.07
N PHE A 85 -2.70 -8.38 -11.68
CA PHE A 85 -1.27 -8.39 -11.38
C PHE A 85 -0.97 -9.31 -10.19
N VAL A 86 -1.66 -9.16 -9.06
CA VAL A 86 -1.49 -10.02 -7.87
C VAL A 86 -1.73 -11.49 -8.21
N GLN A 87 -2.80 -11.81 -8.94
CA GLN A 87 -3.08 -13.18 -9.40
C GLN A 87 -1.93 -13.78 -10.23
N ARG A 88 -1.27 -12.98 -11.07
CA ARG A 88 -0.08 -13.43 -11.82
C ARG A 88 1.14 -13.63 -10.94
N GLU A 89 1.36 -12.74 -9.97
CA GLU A 89 2.46 -12.87 -9.01
C GLU A 89 2.31 -14.13 -8.13
N ILE A 90 1.08 -14.47 -7.71
CA ILE A 90 0.78 -15.74 -7.03
C ILE A 90 1.21 -16.93 -7.90
N ARG A 91 0.79 -16.97 -9.18
CA ARG A 91 1.16 -18.07 -10.10
C ARG A 91 2.66 -18.15 -10.38
N ARG A 92 3.37 -17.03 -10.33
CA ARG A 92 4.83 -16.95 -10.51
C ARG A 92 5.61 -17.29 -9.25
N GLY A 93 4.94 -17.41 -8.11
CA GLY A 93 5.58 -17.62 -6.82
C GLY A 93 6.37 -16.42 -6.29
N ASN A 94 6.13 -15.21 -6.81
CA ASN A 94 6.76 -14.02 -6.31
C ASN A 94 6.21 -13.65 -4.93
N ARG A 95 7.09 -13.13 -4.06
CA ARG A 95 6.76 -12.77 -2.68
C ARG A 95 7.28 -11.37 -2.36
N TYR A 96 6.59 -10.70 -1.45
CA TYR A 96 6.85 -9.33 -1.04
C TYR A 96 6.87 -9.22 0.48
N ASP A 97 7.70 -8.33 0.98
CA ASP A 97 7.88 -8.09 2.41
C ASP A 97 6.92 -7.01 2.93
N ILE A 98 6.63 -6.05 2.09
CA ILE A 98 5.66 -4.98 2.39
C ILE A 98 4.71 -4.85 1.20
N VAL A 99 3.40 -4.75 1.49
CA VAL A 99 2.39 -4.43 0.48
C VAL A 99 1.64 -3.17 0.90
N ILE A 100 1.57 -2.20 0.00
CA ILE A 100 0.83 -0.93 0.19
C ILE A 100 -0.39 -0.96 -0.73
N LEU A 101 -1.57 -0.72 -0.15
CA LEU A 101 -2.86 -0.77 -0.81
C LEU A 101 -3.58 0.57 -0.64
N ASP A 102 -3.89 1.22 -1.74
CA ASP A 102 -4.73 2.42 -1.76
C ASP A 102 -5.84 2.27 -2.82
N PRO A 103 -6.73 1.28 -2.65
CA PRO A 103 -7.74 0.96 -3.64
C PRO A 103 -8.80 2.06 -3.77
N PRO A 104 -9.28 2.35 -4.99
CA PRO A 104 -10.34 3.31 -5.18
C PRO A 104 -11.66 2.80 -4.60
N SER A 105 -12.53 3.73 -4.15
CA SER A 105 -13.88 3.40 -3.68
C SER A 105 -14.72 2.71 -4.75
N TYR A 106 -14.55 3.14 -6.00
CA TYR A 106 -15.26 2.64 -7.18
C TYR A 106 -14.33 2.53 -8.38
N GLY A 107 -14.53 1.52 -9.21
CA GLY A 107 -13.82 1.35 -10.47
C GLY A 107 -14.61 0.55 -11.49
N ARG A 108 -14.27 0.69 -12.76
CA ARG A 108 -14.75 -0.17 -13.86
C ARG A 108 -13.58 -0.82 -14.56
N GLY A 109 -13.64 -2.13 -14.69
CA GLY A 109 -12.73 -2.90 -15.50
C GLY A 109 -13.03 -2.77 -17.00
N PRO A 110 -12.08 -3.15 -17.87
CA PRO A 110 -12.22 -3.00 -19.33
C PRO A 110 -13.33 -3.87 -19.95
N LYS A 111 -13.84 -4.87 -19.24
CA LYS A 111 -14.96 -5.72 -19.66
C LYS A 111 -16.28 -5.36 -18.96
N GLY A 112 -16.35 -4.19 -18.30
CA GLY A 112 -17.52 -3.74 -17.58
C GLY A 112 -17.65 -4.28 -16.14
N GLU A 113 -16.64 -4.97 -15.63
CA GLU A 113 -16.60 -5.40 -14.23
C GLU A 113 -16.69 -4.17 -13.32
N ILE A 114 -17.50 -4.26 -12.29
CA ILE A 114 -17.68 -3.19 -11.31
C ILE A 114 -16.88 -3.56 -10.07
N TRP A 115 -16.06 -2.61 -9.64
CA TRP A 115 -15.36 -2.64 -8.36
C TRP A 115 -16.06 -1.69 -7.37
N HIS A 116 -16.50 -2.23 -6.26
CA HIS A 116 -16.86 -1.48 -5.07
C HIS A 116 -15.96 -1.93 -3.93
N LEU A 117 -15.32 -1.00 -3.25
CA LEU A 117 -14.34 -1.32 -2.23
C LEU A 117 -14.97 -2.16 -1.10
N GLU A 118 -16.15 -1.78 -0.64
CA GLU A 118 -16.87 -2.45 0.45
C GLU A 118 -17.19 -3.92 0.13
N ASP A 119 -17.48 -4.22 -1.14
CA ASP A 119 -17.86 -5.56 -1.58
C ASP A 119 -16.65 -6.46 -1.87
N ASN A 120 -15.52 -5.86 -2.25
CA ASN A 120 -14.39 -6.61 -2.83
C ASN A 120 -13.13 -6.62 -1.93
N LEU A 121 -13.10 -5.81 -0.88
CA LEU A 121 -11.88 -5.61 -0.07
C LEU A 121 -11.41 -6.90 0.61
N TYR A 122 -12.33 -7.67 1.18
CA TYR A 122 -11.98 -8.92 1.88
C TYR A 122 -11.31 -9.92 0.95
N ASP A 123 -11.90 -10.15 -0.23
CA ASP A 123 -11.34 -11.06 -1.24
C ASP A 123 -10.00 -10.57 -1.77
N PHE A 124 -9.85 -9.26 -1.93
CA PHE A 124 -8.61 -8.66 -2.40
C PHE A 124 -7.48 -8.80 -1.36
N VAL A 125 -7.76 -8.55 -0.08
CA VAL A 125 -6.77 -8.77 0.99
C VAL A 125 -6.39 -10.26 1.09
N THR A 126 -7.35 -11.17 0.86
CA THR A 126 -7.09 -12.62 0.80
C THR A 126 -6.14 -12.99 -0.36
N LEU A 127 -6.25 -12.32 -1.51
CA LEU A 127 -5.30 -12.50 -2.60
C LEU A 127 -3.92 -11.93 -2.24
N VAL A 128 -3.88 -10.75 -1.64
CA VAL A 128 -2.64 -10.09 -1.21
C VAL A 128 -1.87 -10.94 -0.21
N GLN A 129 -2.56 -11.59 0.73
CA GLN A 129 -1.95 -12.50 1.69
C GLN A 129 -1.08 -13.57 1.00
N GLN A 130 -1.50 -14.08 -0.15
CA GLN A 130 -0.79 -15.12 -0.90
C GLN A 130 0.50 -14.66 -1.59
N VAL A 131 0.76 -13.36 -1.66
CA VAL A 131 2.03 -12.81 -2.19
C VAL A 131 2.94 -12.26 -1.08
N LEU A 132 2.56 -12.39 0.19
CA LEU A 132 3.44 -12.03 1.30
C LEU A 132 4.53 -13.09 1.49
N SER A 133 5.75 -12.64 1.82
CA SER A 133 6.83 -13.52 2.26
C SER A 133 6.53 -14.09 3.65
N ASP A 134 7.18 -15.18 4.02
CA ASP A 134 6.98 -15.83 5.33
C ASP A 134 7.38 -14.92 6.50
N ASP A 135 8.33 -14.03 6.24
CA ASP A 135 8.87 -13.00 7.16
C ASP A 135 8.43 -11.58 6.75
N ALA A 136 7.24 -11.46 6.16
CA ALA A 136 6.70 -10.17 5.74
C ALA A 136 6.59 -9.18 6.91
N LEU A 137 6.91 -7.92 6.63
CA LEU A 137 6.99 -6.84 7.61
C LEU A 137 5.65 -6.16 7.82
N ALA A 138 4.95 -5.81 6.74
CA ALA A 138 3.70 -5.05 6.85
C ALA A 138 2.77 -5.16 5.62
N VAL A 139 1.49 -4.94 5.88
CA VAL A 139 0.49 -4.53 4.90
C VAL A 139 -0.11 -3.22 5.35
N VAL A 140 -0.04 -2.19 4.50
CA VAL A 140 -0.63 -0.87 4.75
C VAL A 140 -1.84 -0.71 3.83
N LEU A 141 -3.02 -0.62 4.42
CA LEU A 141 -4.29 -0.46 3.70
C LEU A 141 -4.86 0.93 3.97
N ASN A 142 -5.13 1.68 2.92
CA ASN A 142 -5.75 3.00 2.99
C ASN A 142 -7.16 2.98 2.40
N SER A 143 -8.02 3.83 2.91
CA SER A 143 -9.36 4.07 2.36
C SER A 143 -9.80 5.50 2.56
N TYR A 144 -10.38 6.05 1.50
CA TYR A 144 -11.08 7.35 1.50
C TYR A 144 -12.60 7.15 1.28
N THR A 145 -13.07 5.92 1.45
CA THR A 145 -14.48 5.54 1.26
C THR A 145 -15.29 5.84 2.51
N THR A 146 -16.33 6.62 2.39
CA THR A 146 -17.17 7.11 3.51
C THR A 146 -17.85 5.97 4.28
N GLY A 147 -18.16 4.85 3.65
CA GLY A 147 -18.83 3.69 4.27
C GLY A 147 -17.89 2.69 4.93
N LEU A 148 -16.57 2.83 4.78
CA LEU A 148 -15.58 1.89 5.27
C LEU A 148 -14.81 2.48 6.46
N SER A 149 -15.20 2.11 7.68
CA SER A 149 -14.53 2.59 8.89
C SER A 149 -13.17 1.93 9.11
N ALA A 150 -12.29 2.60 9.88
CA ALA A 150 -11.02 2.04 10.31
C ALA A 150 -11.20 0.69 11.04
N SER A 151 -12.24 0.55 11.87
CA SER A 151 -12.54 -0.70 12.59
C SER A 151 -12.89 -1.86 11.67
N VAL A 152 -13.59 -1.61 10.55
CA VAL A 152 -13.88 -2.66 9.54
C VAL A 152 -12.61 -3.07 8.83
N MET A 153 -11.74 -2.13 8.47
CA MET A 153 -10.44 -2.41 7.86
C MET A 153 -9.57 -3.24 8.82
N GLN A 154 -9.55 -2.87 10.11
CA GLN A 154 -8.85 -3.63 11.15
C GLN A 154 -9.35 -5.07 11.21
N TYR A 155 -10.65 -5.28 11.30
CA TYR A 155 -11.27 -6.60 11.35
C TYR A 155 -10.85 -7.47 10.15
N ILE A 156 -10.88 -6.92 8.95
CA ILE A 156 -10.47 -7.64 7.72
C ILE A 156 -9.01 -8.07 7.78
N LEU A 157 -8.09 -7.15 8.16
CA LEU A 157 -6.68 -7.49 8.27
C LEU A 157 -6.41 -8.48 9.40
N GLU A 158 -7.11 -8.40 10.53
CA GLU A 158 -7.01 -9.38 11.62
C GLU A 158 -7.48 -10.77 11.16
N ASP A 159 -8.64 -10.84 10.52
CA ASP A 159 -9.22 -12.11 10.08
C ASP A 159 -8.36 -12.80 9.01
N VAL A 160 -7.87 -12.04 8.03
CA VAL A 160 -7.12 -12.60 6.90
C VAL A 160 -5.64 -12.80 7.23
N LEU A 161 -4.98 -11.83 7.90
CA LEU A 161 -3.53 -11.85 8.06
C LEU A 161 -3.10 -12.39 9.44
N VAL A 162 -3.67 -11.88 10.54
CA VAL A 162 -3.22 -12.28 11.88
C VAL A 162 -3.51 -13.76 12.14
N ARG A 163 -4.65 -14.26 11.71
CA ARG A 163 -5.00 -15.69 11.89
C ARG A 163 -4.04 -16.63 11.20
N GLN A 164 -3.49 -16.26 10.06
CA GLN A 164 -2.63 -17.13 9.25
C GLN A 164 -1.15 -16.90 9.50
N MET A 165 -0.74 -15.65 9.74
CA MET A 165 0.66 -15.24 9.80
C MET A 165 1.08 -14.74 11.19
N GLY A 166 0.12 -14.50 12.08
CA GLY A 166 0.38 -13.83 13.36
C GLY A 166 0.59 -12.32 13.18
N GLY A 167 1.33 -11.71 14.09
CA GLY A 167 1.54 -10.26 14.09
C GLY A 167 0.40 -9.49 14.76
N SER A 168 0.26 -8.22 14.43
CA SER A 168 -0.74 -7.31 15.01
C SER A 168 -1.30 -6.35 13.98
N VAL A 169 -2.48 -5.82 14.23
CA VAL A 169 -3.12 -4.79 13.40
C VAL A 169 -3.43 -3.56 14.23
N SER A 170 -3.15 -2.40 13.67
CA SER A 170 -3.65 -1.11 14.17
C SER A 170 -4.40 -0.40 13.06
N ALA A 171 -5.45 0.33 13.41
CA ALA A 171 -6.21 1.11 12.45
C ALA A 171 -6.70 2.41 13.10
N ASP A 172 -6.65 3.50 12.34
CA ASP A 172 -7.10 4.81 12.78
C ASP A 172 -7.44 5.70 11.56
N GLU A 173 -8.02 6.84 11.83
CA GLU A 173 -8.15 7.91 10.85
C GLU A 173 -6.79 8.56 10.60
N ILE A 174 -6.56 8.95 9.35
CA ILE A 174 -5.40 9.79 8.97
C ILE A 174 -5.87 11.17 8.54
N GLY A 175 -5.05 12.17 8.81
CA GLY A 175 -5.39 13.53 8.47
C GLY A 175 -4.20 14.48 8.52
N LEU A 176 -4.51 15.73 8.27
CA LEU A 176 -3.53 16.81 8.28
C LEU A 176 -3.53 17.54 9.62
N PRO A 177 -2.37 17.77 10.24
CA PRO A 177 -2.31 18.56 11.46
C PRO A 177 -2.69 20.02 11.19
N VAL A 178 -3.54 20.57 12.04
CA VAL A 178 -3.95 21.99 12.00
C VAL A 178 -3.12 22.75 13.01
N THR A 179 -2.16 23.51 12.53
CA THR A 179 -1.15 24.21 13.38
C THR A 179 -1.77 25.23 14.32
N GLU A 180 -2.85 25.91 13.91
CA GLU A 180 -3.48 26.96 14.71
C GLU A 180 -4.30 26.38 15.90
N THR A 181 -4.83 25.19 15.78
CA THR A 181 -5.74 24.61 16.79
C THR A 181 -5.13 23.40 17.52
N GLY A 182 -4.06 22.82 17.00
CA GLY A 182 -3.51 21.55 17.46
C GLY A 182 -4.38 20.33 17.16
N GLY A 183 -5.47 20.53 16.38
CA GLY A 183 -6.34 19.45 15.92
C GLY A 183 -5.81 18.74 14.68
N VAL A 184 -6.58 17.78 14.18
CA VAL A 184 -6.30 17.05 12.92
C VAL A 184 -7.52 17.20 12.02
N LEU A 185 -7.30 17.60 10.77
CA LEU A 185 -8.31 17.57 9.73
C LEU A 185 -8.37 16.13 9.19
N PRO A 186 -9.46 15.37 9.47
CA PRO A 186 -9.54 13.98 9.00
C PRO A 186 -9.65 13.94 7.47
N CYS A 187 -8.88 13.06 6.84
CA CYS A 187 -8.84 12.90 5.38
C CYS A 187 -9.29 11.50 4.95
N GLY A 188 -8.94 10.47 5.69
CA GLY A 188 -9.26 9.08 5.38
C GLY A 188 -8.94 8.16 6.54
N ALA A 189 -8.88 6.86 6.28
CA ALA A 189 -8.52 5.85 7.27
C ALA A 189 -7.35 4.99 6.77
N THR A 190 -6.55 4.49 7.71
CA THR A 190 -5.48 3.55 7.45
C THR A 190 -5.56 2.37 8.42
N ALA A 191 -5.28 1.17 7.94
CA ALA A 191 -5.06 0.00 8.77
C ALA A 191 -3.71 -0.61 8.40
N VAL A 192 -2.94 -0.97 9.41
CA VAL A 192 -1.59 -1.53 9.25
C VAL A 192 -1.51 -2.85 9.97
N TRP A 193 -1.28 -3.92 9.21
CA TRP A 193 -0.81 -5.17 9.76
C TRP A 193 0.72 -5.14 9.83
N LYS A 194 1.27 -5.53 10.97
CA LYS A 194 2.70 -5.75 11.18
C LYS A 194 2.95 -7.22 11.43
N GLY A 195 3.86 -7.80 10.67
CA GLY A 195 4.35 -9.16 10.90
C GLY A 195 5.12 -9.28 12.20
N LYS A 196 5.53 -10.50 12.57
CA LYS A 196 6.26 -10.76 13.82
C LYS A 196 7.56 -9.98 13.90
N ASP A 197 8.25 -9.84 12.77
CA ASP A 197 9.54 -9.12 12.67
C ASP A 197 9.37 -7.61 12.43
N GLY A 198 8.17 -7.15 12.11
CA GLY A 198 7.82 -5.73 11.96
C GLY A 198 7.52 -5.00 13.28
N ASN A 199 7.61 -5.69 14.42
CA ASN A 199 7.33 -5.16 15.75
C ASN A 199 8.59 -4.76 16.55
N SER A 200 9.76 -4.84 15.93
CA SER A 200 11.05 -4.46 16.56
C SER A 200 11.42 -3.02 16.28
#